data_305706b942bde26bff36554d3732c827
#
_entry.id   305706b942bde26bff36554d3732c827
#
_cell.length_a   1.000
_cell.length_b   1.000
_cell.length_c   1.000
_cell.angle_alpha   90.00
_cell.angle_beta   90.00
_cell.angle_gamma   90.00
#
_symmetry.space_group_name_H-M   'P 1'
#
loop_
_entity.id
_entity.type
_entity.pdbx_description
1 polymer ?
#
loop_
_entity_poly.entity_id
_entity_poly.type
_entity_poly.pdbx_seq_one_letter_code
_entity_poly.pdbx_strand_id
1 'polypeptide(L)'
;MKKLYTTIAALVLSCAAFGQTFDNAGMETWRSGSTGSSPVIAIQAPTQWYGFDSLVVALGQSFGALIGAGSDWHPQLFQENTMKKSGSSSAKIMTVKQDTLGYFSGLLSNAAVNVDVAALTLGGDPMSAVSFEGGTPVTLRITSVSAWVAYFAGKDELTGMMGGPDEGLLTVQAIALIGGVDSVIGTGSANISPSATFTQITADVTYTTTGYDINKVRVLFASSGGSGSQLDSSTLYVDDVTMIGIPQSVANTNATNDLVKIYPVPAGNTIYFDGPASQSLQCVISSVSGQSVTTLPINGNTAFDVSTLPVGLYLYTVSHTDGTIAQRGKITIAH
;
A
#
# COMPACT_ATOMS: atom_id res chain seq x y z
N MET A 1 -30.92 25.15 -48.37
CA MET A 1 -30.64 23.88 -47.69
C MET A 1 -29.47 24.14 -46.72
N LYS A 2 -29.78 24.39 -45.45
CA LYS A 2 -28.77 24.58 -44.40
C LYS A 2 -28.43 23.24 -43.76
N LYS A 3 -27.20 22.78 -43.90
CA LYS A 3 -26.72 21.57 -43.25
C LYS A 3 -26.44 21.90 -41.80
N LEU A 4 -27.19 21.28 -40.91
CA LEU A 4 -27.00 21.29 -39.46
C LEU A 4 -25.89 20.30 -39.10
N TYR A 5 -24.73 20.77 -38.66
CA TYR A 5 -23.67 19.93 -38.11
C TYR A 5 -23.92 19.73 -36.62
N THR A 6 -24.33 18.54 -36.26
CA THR A 6 -24.46 18.12 -34.85
C THR A 6 -23.08 17.71 -34.37
N THR A 7 -22.44 18.57 -33.60
CA THR A 7 -21.18 18.26 -32.92
C THR A 7 -21.50 17.40 -31.69
N ILE A 8 -21.21 16.12 -31.72
CA ILE A 8 -21.25 15.23 -30.54
C ILE A 8 -19.98 15.53 -29.74
N ALA A 9 -20.14 16.26 -28.65
CA ALA A 9 -19.10 16.40 -27.65
C ALA A 9 -19.00 15.09 -26.87
N ALA A 10 -18.00 14.27 -27.17
CA ALA A 10 -17.66 13.13 -26.35
C ALA A 10 -17.10 13.64 -25.01
N LEU A 11 -17.90 13.49 -23.95
CA LEU A 11 -17.46 13.75 -22.58
C LEU A 11 -16.50 12.62 -22.19
N VAL A 12 -15.21 12.84 -22.33
CA VAL A 12 -14.19 11.97 -21.77
C VAL A 12 -14.22 12.18 -20.26
N LEU A 13 -14.86 11.24 -19.56
CA LEU A 13 -14.73 11.15 -18.11
C LEU A 13 -13.28 10.73 -17.82
N SER A 14 -12.41 11.70 -17.60
CA SER A 14 -11.10 11.44 -17.01
C SER A 14 -11.35 11.01 -15.57
N CYS A 15 -11.24 9.71 -15.27
CA CYS A 15 -11.01 9.25 -13.91
C CYS A 15 -9.74 9.96 -13.43
N ALA A 16 -9.89 10.96 -12.57
CA ALA A 16 -8.77 11.55 -11.88
C ALA A 16 -8.16 10.46 -11.00
N ALA A 17 -7.07 9.87 -11.44
CA ALA A 17 -6.26 9.00 -10.59
C ALA A 17 -5.60 9.93 -9.57
N PHE A 18 -6.03 9.84 -8.32
CA PHE A 18 -5.37 10.53 -7.22
C PHE A 18 -4.08 9.78 -6.92
N GLY A 19 -2.93 10.39 -7.26
CA GLY A 19 -1.62 9.87 -6.89
C GLY A 19 -1.33 10.19 -5.43
N GLN A 20 -1.12 9.17 -4.61
CA GLN A 20 -0.33 9.30 -3.40
C GLN A 20 1.12 8.95 -3.75
N THR A 21 2.07 9.57 -3.07
CA THR A 21 3.49 9.36 -3.32
C THR A 21 4.14 8.63 -2.16
N PHE A 22 5.15 7.84 -2.44
CA PHE A 22 6.08 7.37 -1.43
C PHE A 22 7.01 8.50 -1.02
N ASP A 23 7.39 8.53 0.26
CA ASP A 23 8.46 9.42 0.69
C ASP A 23 9.76 8.98 0.01
N ASN A 24 10.52 9.97 -0.50
CA ASN A 24 11.78 9.73 -1.21
C ASN A 24 11.67 8.69 -2.33
N ALA A 25 10.60 8.75 -3.10
CA ALA A 25 10.27 7.80 -4.17
C ALA A 25 11.33 7.70 -5.28
N GLY A 26 12.05 8.80 -5.56
CA GLY A 26 13.15 8.88 -6.51
C GLY A 26 14.51 8.59 -5.90
N MET A 27 14.60 8.04 -4.68
CA MET A 27 15.84 7.63 -4.02
C MET A 27 16.92 8.73 -3.90
N GLU A 28 16.51 10.00 -3.77
CA GLU A 28 17.39 11.17 -3.82
C GLU A 28 18.11 11.47 -2.52
N THR A 29 17.51 11.13 -1.38
CA THR A 29 18.07 11.41 -0.05
C THR A 29 18.49 10.13 0.64
N TRP A 30 19.70 10.12 1.20
CA TRP A 30 20.34 8.95 1.78
C TRP A 30 20.78 9.18 3.21
N ARG A 31 20.73 8.12 3.99
CA ARG A 31 21.30 8.04 5.33
C ARG A 31 22.48 7.07 5.32
N SER A 32 23.52 7.41 6.07
CA SER A 32 24.68 6.53 6.27
C SER A 32 24.69 6.00 7.69
N GLY A 33 25.21 4.82 7.85
CA GLY A 33 25.44 4.15 9.13
C GLY A 33 26.67 3.27 9.05
N SER A 34 26.96 2.57 10.11
CA SER A 34 28.04 1.58 10.12
C SER A 34 27.74 0.46 11.09
N THR A 35 28.28 -0.72 10.83
CA THR A 35 28.35 -1.79 11.81
C THR A 35 29.22 -1.31 12.99
N GLY A 36 28.73 -1.41 14.21
CA GLY A 36 29.47 -0.93 15.40
C GLY A 36 30.65 -1.80 15.82
N SER A 37 30.95 -2.90 15.08
CA SER A 37 32.02 -3.88 15.36
C SER A 37 33.17 -3.77 14.37
N SER A 38 34.33 -4.28 14.73
CA SER A 38 35.51 -4.33 13.85
C SER A 38 35.49 -5.60 13.00
N PRO A 39 35.69 -5.49 11.67
CA PRO A 39 35.84 -4.26 10.87
C PRO A 39 34.54 -3.45 10.81
N VAL A 40 34.68 -2.14 10.84
CA VAL A 40 33.57 -1.21 10.67
C VAL A 40 33.18 -1.20 9.18
N ILE A 41 32.01 -1.72 8.86
CA ILE A 41 31.47 -1.74 7.50
C ILE A 41 30.49 -0.57 7.36
N ALA A 42 30.75 0.30 6.38
CA ALA A 42 29.84 1.38 6.04
C ALA A 42 28.60 0.82 5.35
N ILE A 43 27.42 1.25 5.79
CA ILE A 43 26.16 0.94 5.15
C ILE A 43 25.39 2.20 4.82
N GLN A 44 24.48 2.13 3.90
CA GLN A 44 23.64 3.24 3.49
C GLN A 44 22.24 2.76 3.13
N ALA A 45 21.27 3.64 3.22
CA ALA A 45 19.91 3.37 2.78
C ALA A 45 19.24 4.69 2.36
N PRO A 46 18.33 4.68 1.38
CA PRO A 46 17.51 5.84 1.11
C PRO A 46 16.67 6.19 2.35
N THR A 47 16.47 7.47 2.59
CA THR A 47 15.64 7.93 3.72
C THR A 47 14.21 7.38 3.53
N GLN A 48 13.62 6.84 4.59
CA GLN A 48 12.32 6.15 4.63
C GLN A 48 12.26 4.80 3.88
N TRP A 49 13.41 4.30 3.41
CA TRP A 49 13.55 2.97 2.85
C TRP A 49 14.57 2.15 3.65
N TYR A 50 14.40 0.84 3.63
CA TYR A 50 15.13 -0.11 4.47
C TYR A 50 15.60 -1.30 3.64
N GLY A 51 16.71 -1.89 4.05
CA GLY A 51 17.24 -3.14 3.51
C GLY A 51 17.78 -4.00 4.63
N PHE A 52 18.32 -5.17 4.29
CA PHE A 52 18.94 -6.04 5.29
C PHE A 52 20.15 -5.40 5.98
N ASP A 53 20.92 -4.55 5.30
CA ASP A 53 22.05 -3.87 5.90
C ASP A 53 21.64 -3.07 7.14
N SER A 54 20.49 -2.41 7.11
CA SER A 54 19.94 -1.67 8.25
C SER A 54 19.61 -2.58 9.43
N LEU A 55 19.14 -3.80 9.14
CA LEU A 55 18.85 -4.81 10.15
C LEU A 55 20.13 -5.34 10.79
N VAL A 56 21.15 -5.65 9.98
CA VAL A 56 22.43 -6.17 10.48
C VAL A 56 23.09 -5.19 11.43
N VAL A 57 22.98 -3.88 11.18
CA VAL A 57 23.46 -2.86 12.12
C VAL A 57 22.69 -2.92 13.44
N ALA A 58 21.37 -3.02 13.37
CA ALA A 58 20.56 -3.09 14.58
C ALA A 58 20.82 -4.38 15.39
N LEU A 59 21.00 -5.50 14.72
CA LEU A 59 21.29 -6.80 15.33
C LEU A 59 22.77 -6.94 15.75
N GLY A 60 23.70 -6.39 14.99
CA GLY A 60 25.13 -6.47 15.26
C GLY A 60 25.52 -5.84 16.59
N GLN A 61 24.80 -4.81 17.02
CA GLN A 61 24.95 -4.22 18.35
C GLN A 61 24.47 -5.13 19.48
N SER A 62 23.54 -6.05 19.22
CA SER A 62 22.93 -6.90 20.24
C SER A 62 23.33 -8.37 20.11
N PHE A 63 23.66 -8.87 18.92
CA PHE A 63 23.80 -10.30 18.64
C PHE A 63 24.96 -10.63 17.68
N GLY A 64 25.89 -9.71 17.43
CA GLY A 64 26.93 -9.85 16.41
C GLY A 64 27.73 -11.15 16.43
N ALA A 65 27.94 -11.72 17.62
CA ALA A 65 28.63 -13.00 17.77
C ALA A 65 27.75 -14.24 17.50
N LEU A 66 26.42 -14.10 17.61
CA LEU A 66 25.49 -15.21 17.52
C LEU A 66 25.10 -15.58 16.07
N ILE A 67 25.07 -14.58 15.20
CA ILE A 67 24.69 -14.74 13.79
C ILE A 67 25.88 -14.65 12.82
N GLY A 68 27.11 -14.54 13.34
CA GLY A 68 28.32 -14.34 12.51
C GLY A 68 28.32 -13.04 11.72
N ALA A 69 27.32 -12.19 11.89
CA ALA A 69 27.09 -11.02 11.05
C ALA A 69 27.89 -9.79 11.46
N GLY A 70 28.79 -9.92 12.41
CA GLY A 70 29.53 -8.76 12.95
C GLY A 70 30.73 -8.31 12.12
N SER A 71 31.47 -9.28 11.56
CA SER A 71 32.76 -9.00 10.91
C SER A 71 32.75 -9.21 9.40
N ASP A 72 31.82 -10.00 8.87
CA ASP A 72 31.90 -10.49 7.49
C ASP A 72 30.65 -10.18 6.68
N TRP A 73 29.81 -9.21 7.14
CA TRP A 73 28.66 -8.80 6.37
C TRP A 73 29.06 -8.02 5.12
N HIS A 74 28.62 -8.49 3.98
CA HIS A 74 28.78 -7.79 2.70
C HIS A 74 27.53 -6.95 2.41
N PRO A 75 27.66 -5.62 2.35
CA PRO A 75 26.52 -4.73 2.07
C PRO A 75 25.82 -5.08 0.77
N GLN A 76 24.50 -4.91 0.75
CA GLN A 76 23.66 -5.26 -0.38
C GLN A 76 22.92 -4.05 -0.97
N LEU A 77 22.88 -2.91 -0.27
CA LEU A 77 22.15 -1.70 -0.66
C LEU A 77 23.12 -0.53 -0.79
N PHE A 78 23.10 0.11 -1.96
CA PHE A 78 24.06 1.18 -2.31
C PHE A 78 23.33 2.34 -2.98
N GLN A 79 23.83 3.57 -2.73
CA GLN A 79 23.50 4.73 -3.53
C GLN A 79 24.22 4.64 -4.88
N GLU A 80 23.45 4.75 -5.96
CA GLU A 80 24.00 4.74 -7.31
C GLU A 80 23.77 6.08 -8.00
N ASN A 81 24.83 6.71 -8.46
CA ASN A 81 24.78 8.05 -9.06
C ASN A 81 24.96 8.06 -10.58
N THR A 82 25.35 6.93 -11.17
CA THR A 82 25.58 6.80 -12.60
C THR A 82 24.36 6.21 -13.29
N MET A 83 23.90 5.04 -12.81
CA MET A 83 22.71 4.38 -13.33
C MET A 83 21.48 4.87 -12.55
N LYS A 84 20.74 5.79 -13.14
CA LYS A 84 19.51 6.38 -12.57
C LYS A 84 18.53 6.72 -13.69
N LYS A 85 17.25 6.73 -13.36
CA LYS A 85 16.19 7.13 -14.30
C LYS A 85 16.02 8.64 -14.29
N SER A 86 15.99 9.24 -13.13
CA SER A 86 15.82 10.69 -12.94
C SER A 86 16.70 11.20 -11.79
N GLY A 87 16.67 12.49 -11.51
CA GLY A 87 17.33 13.09 -10.36
C GLY A 87 18.85 12.89 -10.28
N SER A 88 19.35 12.66 -9.08
CA SER A 88 20.79 12.55 -8.76
C SER A 88 21.25 11.13 -8.46
N SER A 89 20.36 10.27 -7.99
CA SER A 89 20.68 8.89 -7.60
C SER A 89 19.52 7.91 -7.78
N SER A 90 19.84 6.63 -7.77
CA SER A 90 18.91 5.51 -7.65
C SER A 90 19.35 4.57 -6.55
N ALA A 91 18.50 3.63 -6.15
CA ALA A 91 18.89 2.56 -5.24
C ALA A 91 19.41 1.36 -6.03
N LYS A 92 20.60 0.88 -5.69
CA LYS A 92 21.20 -0.35 -6.20
C LYS A 92 21.15 -1.40 -5.11
N ILE A 93 20.50 -2.52 -5.38
CA ILE A 93 20.48 -3.70 -4.49
C ILE A 93 21.08 -4.90 -5.20
N MET A 94 21.84 -5.71 -4.44
CA MET A 94 22.60 -6.83 -5.01
C MET A 94 22.36 -8.09 -4.20
N THR A 95 22.24 -9.22 -4.90
CA THR A 95 22.37 -10.55 -4.29
C THR A 95 23.84 -10.81 -3.98
N VAL A 96 24.16 -11.12 -2.76
CA VAL A 96 25.52 -11.31 -2.29
C VAL A 96 25.64 -12.61 -1.50
N LYS A 97 26.74 -13.30 -1.68
CA LYS A 97 27.12 -14.42 -0.82
C LYS A 97 27.60 -13.89 0.51
N GLN A 98 26.91 -14.28 1.58
CA GLN A 98 27.27 -13.93 2.96
C GLN A 98 28.01 -15.11 3.59
N ASP A 99 29.24 -15.30 3.20
CA ASP A 99 30.16 -16.36 3.68
C ASP A 99 29.49 -17.68 4.09
N THR A 100 29.32 -17.92 5.39
CA THR A 100 28.72 -19.16 5.91
C THR A 100 27.20 -19.20 5.83
N LEU A 101 26.52 -18.08 5.59
CA LEU A 101 25.07 -17.99 5.54
C LEU A 101 24.49 -18.27 4.14
N GLY A 102 25.35 -18.31 3.11
CA GLY A 102 24.91 -18.54 1.73
C GLY A 102 24.49 -17.25 0.99
N TYR A 103 23.68 -17.41 -0.05
CA TYR A 103 23.23 -16.28 -0.87
C TYR A 103 22.04 -15.56 -0.24
N PHE A 104 22.15 -14.25 -0.14
CA PHE A 104 21.08 -13.36 0.29
C PHE A 104 20.74 -12.39 -0.84
N SER A 105 19.49 -12.38 -1.22
CA SER A 105 18.94 -11.36 -2.10
C SER A 105 18.99 -9.99 -1.43
N GLY A 106 19.50 -8.98 -2.13
CA GLY A 106 19.39 -7.61 -1.68
C GLY A 106 17.93 -7.19 -1.61
N LEU A 107 17.56 -6.47 -0.55
CA LEU A 107 16.19 -6.00 -0.32
C LEU A 107 16.13 -4.47 -0.22
N LEU A 108 15.04 -3.90 -0.74
CA LEU A 108 14.67 -2.50 -0.56
C LEU A 108 13.16 -2.44 -0.26
N SER A 109 12.79 -1.91 0.90
CA SER A 109 11.39 -1.81 1.32
C SER A 109 11.10 -0.47 2.00
N ASN A 110 9.88 0.04 1.84
CA ASN A 110 9.36 1.18 2.61
C ASN A 110 8.87 0.79 4.02
N ALA A 111 9.10 -0.45 4.44
CA ALA A 111 8.84 -0.97 5.77
C ALA A 111 10.14 -1.44 6.42
N ALA A 112 10.29 -1.21 7.72
CA ALA A 112 11.44 -1.70 8.46
C ALA A 112 11.43 -3.23 8.49
N VAL A 113 12.59 -3.83 8.27
CA VAL A 113 12.79 -5.28 8.35
C VAL A 113 13.13 -5.64 9.78
N ASN A 114 12.37 -6.53 10.39
CA ASN A 114 12.61 -7.06 11.72
C ASN A 114 12.83 -8.57 11.65
N VAL A 115 13.67 -9.09 12.54
CA VAL A 115 13.93 -10.52 12.66
C VAL A 115 13.70 -10.98 14.09
N ASP A 116 12.91 -12.02 14.22
CA ASP A 116 12.79 -12.76 15.49
C ASP A 116 14.00 -13.68 15.66
N VAL A 117 14.99 -13.18 16.41
CA VAL A 117 16.24 -13.92 16.67
C VAL A 117 15.98 -15.23 17.44
N ALA A 118 14.94 -15.27 18.28
CA ALA A 118 14.57 -16.49 19.00
C ALA A 118 14.08 -17.59 18.05
N ALA A 119 13.30 -17.21 17.04
CA ALA A 119 12.85 -18.15 16.00
C ALA A 119 14.03 -18.70 15.18
N LEU A 120 15.04 -17.88 14.88
CA LEU A 120 16.26 -18.33 14.19
C LEU A 120 17.08 -19.33 15.01
N THR A 121 17.21 -19.12 16.31
CA THR A 121 18.05 -19.96 17.18
C THR A 121 17.40 -21.32 17.49
N LEU A 122 16.09 -21.46 17.33
CA LEU A 122 15.35 -22.71 17.59
C LEU A 122 15.29 -23.66 16.37
N GLY A 123 16.01 -23.34 15.27
CA GLY A 123 16.05 -24.18 14.07
C GLY A 123 14.80 -24.08 13.20
N GLY A 124 14.02 -23.03 13.34
CA GLY A 124 12.90 -22.72 12.48
C GLY A 124 13.34 -22.26 11.08
N ASP A 125 12.38 -22.15 10.15
CA ASP A 125 12.61 -21.58 8.84
C ASP A 125 13.07 -20.11 8.98
N PRO A 126 14.27 -19.75 8.49
CA PRO A 126 14.79 -18.39 8.59
C PRO A 126 13.85 -17.32 7.99
N MET A 127 13.07 -17.67 6.96
CA MET A 127 12.13 -16.76 6.34
C MET A 127 10.90 -16.48 7.22
N SER A 128 10.52 -17.44 8.07
CA SER A 128 9.42 -17.23 9.04
C SER A 128 9.80 -16.28 10.18
N ALA A 129 11.09 -16.10 10.43
CA ALA A 129 11.61 -15.17 11.42
C ALA A 129 11.65 -13.73 10.94
N VAL A 130 11.52 -13.47 9.62
CA VAL A 130 11.56 -12.12 9.05
C VAL A 130 10.16 -11.54 9.04
N SER A 131 10.01 -10.35 9.60
CA SER A 131 8.77 -9.58 9.59
C SER A 131 9.03 -8.14 9.12
N PHE A 132 7.97 -7.48 8.67
CA PHE A 132 8.04 -6.11 8.20
C PHE A 132 7.13 -5.23 9.05
N GLU A 133 7.66 -4.12 9.56
CA GLU A 133 6.91 -3.16 10.36
C GLU A 133 6.84 -1.81 9.64
N GLY A 134 5.68 -1.16 9.69
CA GLY A 134 5.46 0.11 9.01
C GLY A 134 4.91 -0.06 7.60
N GLY A 135 5.37 0.78 6.68
CA GLY A 135 4.84 0.99 5.35
C GLY A 135 4.33 2.42 5.18
N THR A 136 4.06 2.84 3.95
CA THR A 136 3.55 4.18 3.65
C THR A 136 2.06 4.27 3.97
N PRO A 137 1.62 5.21 4.85
CA PRO A 137 0.21 5.45 5.11
C PRO A 137 -0.52 5.88 3.85
N VAL A 138 -1.72 5.35 3.64
CA VAL A 138 -2.54 5.66 2.48
C VAL A 138 -3.99 5.91 2.83
N THR A 139 -4.65 6.76 2.05
CA THR A 139 -6.09 7.05 2.13
C THR A 139 -6.84 6.58 0.89
N LEU A 140 -6.11 6.09 -0.12
CA LEU A 140 -6.65 5.52 -1.35
C LEU A 140 -6.57 4.00 -1.30
N ARG A 141 -7.49 3.31 -1.95
CA ARG A 141 -7.38 1.89 -2.24
C ARG A 141 -6.41 1.73 -3.40
N ILE A 142 -5.22 1.25 -3.12
CA ILE A 142 -4.15 1.15 -4.11
C ILE A 142 -4.49 0.05 -5.11
N THR A 143 -4.47 0.39 -6.39
CA THR A 143 -4.74 -0.54 -7.50
C THR A 143 -3.47 -1.10 -8.11
N SER A 144 -2.39 -0.31 -8.08
CA SER A 144 -1.08 -0.75 -8.58
C SER A 144 0.06 0.07 -7.99
N VAL A 145 1.25 -0.53 -8.01
CA VAL A 145 2.52 0.14 -7.75
C VAL A 145 3.41 -0.06 -8.96
N SER A 146 4.03 1.03 -9.44
CA SER A 146 4.98 1.00 -10.54
C SER A 146 6.33 1.56 -10.08
N ALA A 147 7.40 1.11 -10.73
CA ALA A 147 8.74 1.65 -10.53
C ALA A 147 9.53 1.60 -11.83
N TRP A 148 10.50 2.47 -11.96
CA TRP A 148 11.51 2.36 -13.00
C TRP A 148 12.66 1.50 -12.47
N VAL A 149 13.04 0.46 -13.24
CA VAL A 149 14.05 -0.52 -12.83
C VAL A 149 14.97 -0.85 -13.98
N ALA A 150 16.23 -1.19 -13.63
CA ALA A 150 17.16 -1.86 -14.53
C ALA A 150 17.71 -3.09 -13.79
N TYR A 151 17.88 -4.21 -14.49
CA TYR A 151 18.27 -5.46 -13.86
C TYR A 151 19.34 -6.21 -14.65
N PHE A 152 20.34 -6.66 -13.92
CA PHE A 152 21.45 -7.48 -14.45
C PHE A 152 21.48 -8.78 -13.65
N ALA A 153 21.17 -9.88 -14.31
CA ALA A 153 21.33 -11.21 -13.73
C ALA A 153 22.81 -11.48 -13.45
N GLY A 154 23.06 -12.05 -12.29
CA GLY A 154 24.39 -12.29 -11.80
C GLY A 154 25.11 -13.45 -12.46
N LYS A 155 26.12 -13.97 -11.77
CA LYS A 155 26.99 -15.04 -12.24
C LYS A 155 26.50 -16.39 -11.73
N ASP A 156 26.31 -17.32 -12.63
CA ASP A 156 26.11 -18.73 -12.32
C ASP A 156 27.44 -19.34 -11.86
N GLU A 157 27.51 -19.84 -10.64
CA GLU A 157 28.73 -20.44 -10.09
C GLU A 157 29.14 -21.74 -10.78
N LEU A 158 28.17 -22.50 -11.32
CA LEU A 158 28.47 -23.77 -11.97
C LEU A 158 29.11 -23.58 -13.37
N THR A 159 28.59 -22.60 -14.11
CA THR A 159 29.07 -22.32 -15.47
C THR A 159 30.08 -21.20 -15.53
N GLY A 160 30.11 -20.34 -14.50
CA GLY A 160 30.90 -19.11 -14.48
C GLY A 160 30.40 -18.02 -15.43
N MET A 161 29.24 -18.21 -16.05
CA MET A 161 28.68 -17.26 -17.01
C MET A 161 27.79 -16.22 -16.28
N MET A 162 27.85 -14.98 -16.77
CA MET A 162 26.91 -13.93 -16.39
C MET A 162 25.60 -14.07 -17.16
N GLY A 163 24.49 -13.61 -16.57
CA GLY A 163 23.19 -13.57 -17.23
C GLY A 163 22.42 -14.89 -17.16
N GLY A 164 22.54 -15.63 -16.05
CA GLY A 164 21.72 -16.83 -15.79
C GLY A 164 20.22 -16.50 -15.62
N PRO A 165 19.39 -17.53 -15.39
CA PRO A 165 17.93 -17.39 -15.29
C PRO A 165 17.50 -16.84 -13.93
N ASP A 166 18.03 -15.70 -13.50
CA ASP A 166 17.64 -15.00 -12.29
C ASP A 166 16.83 -13.75 -12.65
N GLU A 167 15.80 -13.48 -11.87
CA GLU A 167 14.95 -12.31 -12.02
C GLU A 167 14.76 -11.62 -10.67
N GLY A 168 14.74 -10.30 -10.69
CA GLY A 168 14.30 -9.52 -9.55
C GLY A 168 12.80 -9.65 -9.31
N LEU A 169 12.35 -9.17 -8.17
CA LEU A 169 10.95 -9.24 -7.77
C LEU A 169 10.50 -7.91 -7.16
N LEU A 170 9.33 -7.44 -7.58
CA LEU A 170 8.55 -6.43 -6.89
C LEU A 170 7.37 -7.11 -6.20
N THR A 171 7.19 -6.89 -4.91
CA THR A 171 6.01 -7.31 -4.15
C THR A 171 5.33 -6.13 -3.49
N VAL A 172 4.01 -6.12 -3.51
CA VAL A 172 3.15 -5.09 -2.91
C VAL A 172 2.18 -5.74 -1.94
N GLN A 173 2.02 -5.16 -0.76
CA GLN A 173 1.03 -5.56 0.23
C GLN A 173 0.15 -4.36 0.60
N ALA A 174 -1.15 -4.49 0.41
CA ALA A 174 -2.14 -3.55 0.89
C ALA A 174 -2.66 -4.03 2.26
N ILE A 175 -2.55 -3.18 3.28
CA ILE A 175 -2.73 -3.56 4.67
C ILE A 175 -3.88 -2.75 5.27
N ALA A 176 -4.78 -3.46 5.95
CA ALA A 176 -5.85 -2.90 6.77
C ALA A 176 -5.57 -3.14 8.25
N LEU A 177 -6.06 -2.25 9.11
CA LEU A 177 -6.05 -2.45 10.56
C LEU A 177 -7.35 -3.16 10.96
N ILE A 178 -7.27 -4.46 11.25
CA ILE A 178 -8.43 -5.28 11.63
C ILE A 178 -8.29 -5.71 13.09
N GLY A 179 -9.20 -5.25 13.93
CA GLY A 179 -9.13 -5.53 15.37
C GLY A 179 -7.86 -5.01 16.06
N GLY A 180 -7.25 -3.94 15.51
CA GLY A 180 -6.00 -3.38 16.01
C GLY A 180 -4.73 -4.07 15.48
N VAL A 181 -4.87 -5.05 14.58
CA VAL A 181 -3.76 -5.82 14.01
C VAL A 181 -3.61 -5.52 12.51
N ASP A 182 -2.38 -5.28 12.06
CA ASP A 182 -2.04 -5.17 10.64
C ASP A 182 -2.36 -6.48 9.91
N SER A 183 -3.25 -6.39 8.95
CA SER A 183 -3.71 -7.54 8.16
C SER A 183 -3.52 -7.27 6.68
N VAL A 184 -2.81 -8.14 5.98
CA VAL A 184 -2.66 -8.05 4.51
C VAL A 184 -3.96 -8.48 3.87
N ILE A 185 -4.63 -7.56 3.17
CA ILE A 185 -5.91 -7.79 2.50
C ILE A 185 -5.83 -7.66 0.98
N GLY A 186 -4.69 -7.27 0.46
CA GLY A 186 -4.42 -7.22 -0.97
C GLY A 186 -2.94 -7.43 -1.24
N THR A 187 -2.62 -8.09 -2.33
CA THR A 187 -1.25 -8.38 -2.76
C THR A 187 -1.08 -8.17 -4.25
N GLY A 188 0.13 -7.81 -4.64
CA GLY A 188 0.54 -7.73 -6.04
C GLY A 188 2.00 -8.12 -6.17
N SER A 189 2.41 -8.65 -7.32
CA SER A 189 3.80 -8.94 -7.63
C SER A 189 4.09 -8.78 -9.11
N ALA A 190 5.36 -8.49 -9.42
CA ALA A 190 5.86 -8.46 -10.78
C ALA A 190 7.31 -8.94 -10.80
N ASN A 191 7.62 -9.88 -11.69
CA ASN A 191 8.98 -10.30 -11.96
C ASN A 191 9.70 -9.21 -12.74
N ILE A 192 10.99 -9.05 -12.47
CA ILE A 192 11.86 -8.05 -13.10
C ILE A 192 12.90 -8.79 -13.93
N SER A 193 12.63 -8.91 -15.21
CA SER A 193 13.54 -9.57 -16.16
C SER A 193 14.75 -8.70 -16.49
N PRO A 194 15.87 -9.29 -16.92
CA PRO A 194 17.08 -8.56 -17.27
C PRO A 194 16.85 -7.46 -18.31
N SER A 195 17.31 -6.26 -17.98
CA SER A 195 17.29 -5.08 -18.84
C SER A 195 18.42 -4.13 -18.47
N ALA A 196 19.30 -3.83 -19.41
CA ALA A 196 20.41 -2.91 -19.21
C ALA A 196 19.98 -1.42 -19.14
N THR A 197 18.73 -1.13 -19.47
CA THR A 197 18.15 0.21 -19.41
C THR A 197 16.94 0.22 -18.50
N PHE A 198 16.66 1.37 -17.89
CA PHE A 198 15.47 1.51 -17.07
C PHE A 198 14.19 1.24 -17.86
N THR A 199 13.41 0.28 -17.41
CA THR A 199 12.07 -0.04 -17.88
C THR A 199 11.08 0.15 -16.74
N GLN A 200 9.86 0.52 -17.06
CA GLN A 200 8.81 0.62 -16.05
C GLN A 200 8.20 -0.76 -15.83
N ILE A 201 8.12 -1.17 -14.58
CA ILE A 201 7.37 -2.35 -14.15
C ILE A 201 6.16 -1.92 -13.34
N THR A 202 5.13 -2.75 -13.32
CA THR A 202 3.91 -2.52 -12.56
C THR A 202 3.45 -3.81 -11.90
N ALA A 203 3.15 -3.74 -10.61
CA ALA A 203 2.48 -4.79 -9.87
C ALA A 203 1.05 -4.34 -9.56
N ASP A 204 0.08 -5.01 -10.16
CA ASP A 204 -1.33 -4.78 -9.90
C ASP A 204 -1.74 -5.46 -8.59
N VAL A 205 -2.54 -4.76 -7.78
CA VAL A 205 -2.96 -5.24 -6.46
C VAL A 205 -4.32 -5.95 -6.56
N THR A 206 -4.32 -7.23 -6.23
CA THR A 206 -5.52 -8.04 -6.08
C THR A 206 -5.93 -8.15 -4.62
N TYR A 207 -7.17 -7.82 -4.30
CA TYR A 207 -7.70 -7.83 -2.94
C TYR A 207 -8.43 -9.14 -2.63
N THR A 208 -8.14 -9.72 -1.48
CA THR A 208 -8.82 -10.92 -0.97
C THR A 208 -10.13 -10.59 -0.28
N THR A 209 -10.30 -9.34 0.15
CA THR A 209 -11.55 -8.84 0.76
C THR A 209 -11.78 -7.38 0.38
N THR A 210 -13.05 -7.00 0.27
CA THR A 210 -13.49 -5.63 -0.04
C THR A 210 -14.10 -4.91 1.16
N GLY A 211 -14.28 -5.60 2.29
CA GLY A 211 -14.97 -5.10 3.47
C GLY A 211 -14.15 -4.18 4.38
N TYR A 212 -12.87 -3.97 4.08
CA TYR A 212 -11.99 -3.14 4.88
C TYR A 212 -11.27 -2.11 4.01
N ASP A 213 -11.11 -0.90 4.56
CA ASP A 213 -10.24 0.12 3.99
C ASP A 213 -8.79 -0.19 4.34
N ILE A 214 -7.90 0.03 3.39
CA ILE A 214 -6.46 -0.06 3.67
C ILE A 214 -5.99 1.23 4.35
N ASN A 215 -5.04 1.10 5.25
CA ASN A 215 -4.43 2.22 5.95
C ASN A 215 -2.94 2.41 5.60
N LYS A 216 -2.31 1.40 5.01
CA LYS A 216 -0.92 1.47 4.55
C LYS A 216 -0.64 0.52 3.41
N VAL A 217 0.44 0.81 2.67
CA VAL A 217 1.00 -0.05 1.64
C VAL A 217 2.46 -0.35 1.97
N ARG A 218 2.85 -1.63 1.83
CA ARG A 218 4.25 -2.07 1.86
C ARG A 218 4.69 -2.47 0.48
N VAL A 219 5.90 -2.08 0.14
CA VAL A 219 6.56 -2.42 -1.13
C VAL A 219 7.90 -3.05 -0.81
N LEU A 220 8.21 -4.12 -1.49
CA LEU A 220 9.47 -4.83 -1.37
C LEU A 220 10.04 -5.08 -2.77
N PHE A 221 11.25 -4.63 -3.00
CA PHE A 221 12.08 -5.02 -4.14
C PHE A 221 13.13 -6.00 -3.66
N ALA A 222 13.34 -7.05 -4.43
CA ALA A 222 14.38 -8.04 -4.21
C ALA A 222 15.23 -8.21 -5.46
N SER A 223 16.55 -8.29 -5.29
CA SER A 223 17.49 -8.47 -6.41
C SER A 223 17.47 -9.89 -7.00
N SER A 224 16.92 -10.86 -6.28
CA SER A 224 16.61 -12.22 -6.74
C SER A 224 15.35 -12.69 -6.02
N GLY A 225 14.52 -13.48 -6.68
CA GLY A 225 13.29 -14.00 -6.06
C GLY A 225 12.08 -14.00 -6.98
N GLY A 226 12.26 -13.61 -8.23
CA GLY A 226 11.27 -13.77 -9.29
C GLY A 226 11.18 -15.23 -9.72
N SER A 227 11.62 -15.54 -10.92
CA SER A 227 11.80 -16.91 -11.38
C SER A 227 13.31 -17.23 -11.50
N GLY A 228 13.66 -18.49 -11.30
CA GLY A 228 15.04 -18.95 -11.44
C GLY A 228 15.82 -19.12 -10.13
N SER A 229 17.13 -19.28 -10.26
CA SER A 229 18.06 -19.49 -9.16
C SER A 229 18.63 -18.16 -8.71
N GLN A 230 18.87 -18.02 -7.41
CA GLN A 230 19.61 -16.86 -6.88
C GLN A 230 21.06 -16.92 -7.40
N LEU A 231 21.48 -15.89 -8.12
CA LEU A 231 22.83 -15.79 -8.66
C LEU A 231 23.62 -14.71 -7.93
N ASP A 232 24.89 -15.01 -7.65
CA ASP A 232 25.79 -14.03 -7.07
C ASP A 232 25.88 -12.79 -7.94
N SER A 233 25.91 -11.63 -7.30
CA SER A 233 26.02 -10.32 -7.97
C SER A 233 24.82 -9.95 -8.87
N SER A 234 23.70 -10.67 -8.81
CA SER A 234 22.44 -10.18 -9.41
C SER A 234 22.10 -8.81 -8.86
N THR A 235 21.95 -7.84 -9.76
CA THR A 235 21.88 -6.43 -9.40
C THR A 235 20.61 -5.79 -9.94
N LEU A 236 19.83 -5.20 -9.04
CA LEU A 236 18.62 -4.44 -9.37
C LEU A 236 18.81 -2.96 -9.01
N TYR A 237 18.52 -2.09 -9.95
CA TYR A 237 18.44 -0.65 -9.77
C TYR A 237 16.97 -0.26 -9.69
N VAL A 238 16.62 0.58 -8.70
CA VAL A 238 15.23 1.03 -8.46
C VAL A 238 15.20 2.54 -8.38
N ASP A 239 14.26 3.14 -9.07
CA ASP A 239 14.05 4.58 -9.14
C ASP A 239 12.57 4.92 -9.36
N ASP A 240 12.14 6.14 -9.05
CA ASP A 240 10.83 6.72 -9.35
C ASP A 240 9.64 5.77 -9.03
N VAL A 241 9.55 5.35 -7.78
CA VAL A 241 8.48 4.47 -7.32
C VAL A 241 7.17 5.26 -7.17
N THR A 242 6.11 4.79 -7.80
CA THR A 242 4.79 5.44 -7.80
C THR A 242 3.69 4.47 -7.42
N MET A 243 2.59 4.96 -6.86
CA MET A 243 1.40 4.19 -6.62
C MET A 243 0.18 4.86 -7.23
N ILE A 244 -0.76 4.04 -7.72
CA ILE A 244 -2.04 4.47 -8.25
C ILE A 244 -3.13 3.85 -7.38
N GLY A 245 -4.11 4.66 -7.02
CA GLY A 245 -5.24 4.21 -6.23
C GLY A 245 -6.51 4.93 -6.62
N ILE A 246 -7.61 4.40 -6.16
CA ILE A 246 -8.93 5.00 -6.24
C ILE A 246 -9.38 5.43 -4.84
N PRO A 247 -10.23 6.47 -4.70
CA PRO A 247 -10.78 6.80 -3.39
C PRO A 247 -11.39 5.56 -2.75
N GLN A 248 -11.03 5.30 -1.50
CA GLN A 248 -11.69 4.25 -0.75
C GLN A 248 -13.14 4.66 -0.62
N SER A 249 -14.06 3.77 -1.00
CA SER A 249 -15.46 4.03 -0.72
C SER A 249 -15.57 4.20 0.79
N VAL A 250 -16.23 5.24 1.23
CA VAL A 250 -16.66 5.33 2.64
C VAL A 250 -17.31 3.98 2.92
N ALA A 251 -16.68 3.19 3.79
CA ALA A 251 -17.19 1.87 4.10
C ALA A 251 -18.67 2.04 4.42
N ASN A 252 -19.50 1.43 3.61
CA ASN A 252 -20.91 1.36 3.97
C ASN A 252 -20.94 0.42 5.19
N THR A 253 -20.89 1.01 6.37
CA THR A 253 -20.93 0.29 7.65
C THR A 253 -22.20 -0.54 7.84
N ASN A 254 -22.98 -0.70 6.77
CA ASN A 254 -24.32 -1.28 6.75
C ASN A 254 -24.38 -2.69 6.20
N ALA A 255 -23.34 -3.51 6.38
CA ALA A 255 -23.44 -4.87 5.85
C ALA A 255 -24.26 -5.84 6.72
N THR A 256 -24.80 -5.49 7.89
CA THR A 256 -25.53 -6.50 8.67
C THR A 256 -26.69 -6.07 9.56
N ASN A 257 -26.93 -4.78 9.80
CA ASN A 257 -28.17 -4.35 10.48
C ASN A 257 -28.38 -2.87 10.19
N ASP A 258 -29.32 -2.52 9.31
CA ASP A 258 -29.84 -1.17 9.27
C ASP A 258 -30.41 -0.84 10.65
N LEU A 259 -29.64 -0.03 11.41
CA LEU A 259 -30.06 0.43 12.72
C LEU A 259 -31.36 1.23 12.62
N VAL A 260 -31.53 1.93 11.48
CA VAL A 260 -32.73 2.68 11.15
C VAL A 260 -33.22 2.24 9.78
N LYS A 261 -34.44 1.71 9.71
CA LYS A 261 -35.10 1.42 8.44
C LYS A 261 -35.75 2.68 7.91
N ILE A 262 -35.57 2.92 6.62
CA ILE A 262 -36.07 4.14 5.96
C ILE A 262 -37.00 3.73 4.83
N TYR A 263 -38.24 4.22 4.88
CA TYR A 263 -39.26 3.88 3.91
C TYR A 263 -40.38 4.94 3.81
N PRO A 264 -41.08 5.00 2.66
CA PRO A 264 -40.74 4.38 1.38
C PRO A 264 -39.56 5.07 0.70
N VAL A 265 -38.79 4.35 -0.10
CA VAL A 265 -37.77 4.92 -0.98
C VAL A 265 -38.01 4.32 -2.38
N PRO A 266 -38.39 5.13 -3.37
CA PRO A 266 -38.58 6.59 -3.35
C PRO A 266 -39.70 7.08 -2.43
N ALA A 267 -39.46 8.24 -1.80
CA ALA A 267 -40.45 8.90 -0.95
C ALA A 267 -41.33 9.85 -1.77
N GLY A 268 -42.62 9.79 -1.56
CA GLY A 268 -43.56 10.79 -2.06
C GLY A 268 -43.61 11.99 -1.09
N ASN A 269 -44.71 12.14 -0.36
CA ASN A 269 -44.90 13.25 0.54
C ASN A 269 -44.30 13.05 1.94
N THR A 270 -44.17 11.81 2.38
CA THR A 270 -43.67 11.47 3.73
C THR A 270 -42.69 10.31 3.65
N ILE A 271 -41.63 10.41 4.45
CA ILE A 271 -40.65 9.35 4.67
C ILE A 271 -40.61 8.99 6.16
N TYR A 272 -40.44 7.73 6.47
CA TYR A 272 -40.39 7.22 7.84
C TYR A 272 -38.99 6.71 8.15
N PHE A 273 -38.53 7.02 9.36
CA PHE A 273 -37.28 6.55 9.96
C PHE A 273 -37.63 5.68 11.15
N ASP A 274 -37.55 4.37 11.01
CA ASP A 274 -37.88 3.40 12.06
C ASP A 274 -36.60 2.92 12.74
N GLY A 275 -36.27 3.49 13.87
CA GLY A 275 -35.08 3.22 14.66
C GLY A 275 -35.40 2.63 16.03
N PRO A 276 -34.37 2.21 16.79
CA PRO A 276 -34.57 1.68 18.15
C PRO A 276 -35.08 2.77 19.10
N ALA A 277 -36.20 2.50 19.75
CA ALA A 277 -36.77 3.44 20.74
C ALA A 277 -35.92 3.60 22.02
N SER A 278 -34.97 2.70 22.26
CA SER A 278 -34.07 2.70 23.41
C SER A 278 -32.81 3.57 23.21
N GLN A 279 -32.60 4.11 22.01
CA GLN A 279 -31.42 4.91 21.65
C GLN A 279 -31.87 6.27 21.11
N SER A 280 -31.24 7.33 21.59
CA SER A 280 -31.44 8.67 21.02
C SER A 280 -30.49 8.82 19.82
N LEU A 281 -31.05 8.83 18.63
CA LEU A 281 -30.32 9.01 17.37
C LEU A 281 -30.69 10.34 16.73
N GLN A 282 -29.79 10.89 15.92
CA GLN A 282 -30.02 12.10 15.15
C GLN A 282 -29.75 11.78 13.67
N CYS A 283 -30.68 12.18 12.79
CA CYS A 283 -30.51 12.07 11.33
C CYS A 283 -30.34 13.46 10.74
N VAL A 284 -29.27 13.64 9.98
CA VAL A 284 -29.04 14.79 9.12
C VAL A 284 -29.32 14.40 7.69
N ILE A 285 -30.22 15.11 7.00
CA ILE A 285 -30.49 14.97 5.57
C ILE A 285 -29.78 16.11 4.86
N SER A 286 -29.04 15.80 3.81
CA SER A 286 -28.28 16.75 3.00
C SER A 286 -28.57 16.58 1.52
N SER A 287 -28.43 17.66 0.75
CA SER A 287 -28.40 17.60 -0.71
C SER A 287 -27.11 16.91 -1.17
N VAL A 288 -27.06 16.52 -2.44
CA VAL A 288 -25.84 15.94 -3.05
C VAL A 288 -24.67 16.91 -3.08
N SER A 289 -24.91 18.22 -2.97
CA SER A 289 -23.87 19.25 -2.84
C SER A 289 -23.34 19.41 -1.41
N GLY A 290 -23.85 18.61 -0.46
CA GLY A 290 -23.43 18.66 0.95
C GLY A 290 -24.15 19.71 1.80
N GLN A 291 -25.10 20.46 1.25
CA GLN A 291 -25.91 21.41 2.03
C GLN A 291 -26.88 20.66 2.94
N SER A 292 -26.85 20.94 4.23
CA SER A 292 -27.82 20.39 5.19
C SER A 292 -29.21 20.92 4.89
N VAL A 293 -30.16 19.99 4.71
CA VAL A 293 -31.59 20.28 4.47
C VAL A 293 -32.35 20.32 5.79
N THR A 294 -32.14 19.31 6.60
CA THR A 294 -32.77 19.20 7.92
C THR A 294 -32.00 18.28 8.84
N THR A 295 -32.29 18.44 10.12
CA THR A 295 -31.83 17.56 11.18
C THR A 295 -33.01 17.13 12.00
N LEU A 296 -33.21 15.83 12.20
CA LEU A 296 -34.35 15.28 12.93
C LEU A 296 -33.87 14.26 13.97
N PRO A 297 -34.44 14.28 15.20
CA PRO A 297 -34.21 13.21 16.16
C PRO A 297 -34.98 11.96 15.72
N ILE A 298 -34.35 10.79 15.86
CA ILE A 298 -34.99 9.50 15.64
C ILE A 298 -35.17 8.83 16.98
N ASN A 299 -36.45 8.54 17.30
CA ASN A 299 -36.83 7.81 18.49
C ASN A 299 -38.04 6.92 18.14
N GLY A 300 -37.78 5.66 17.87
CA GLY A 300 -38.79 4.78 17.30
C GLY A 300 -39.12 5.19 15.85
N ASN A 301 -40.38 5.06 15.46
CA ASN A 301 -40.86 5.41 14.12
C ASN A 301 -41.11 6.93 14.02
N THR A 302 -40.20 7.62 13.36
CA THR A 302 -40.24 9.08 13.13
C THR A 302 -40.63 9.41 11.70
N ALA A 303 -41.73 10.14 11.52
CA ALA A 303 -42.17 10.60 10.20
C ALA A 303 -41.59 11.98 9.88
N PHE A 304 -41.20 12.18 8.63
CA PHE A 304 -40.74 13.46 8.10
C PHE A 304 -41.45 13.81 6.81
N ASP A 305 -42.02 15.01 6.74
CA ASP A 305 -42.70 15.55 5.55
C ASP A 305 -41.66 16.04 4.56
N VAL A 306 -41.60 15.40 3.39
CA VAL A 306 -40.71 15.75 2.29
C VAL A 306 -41.42 16.41 1.12
N SER A 307 -42.72 16.75 1.25
CA SER A 307 -43.54 17.31 0.19
C SER A 307 -43.02 18.66 -0.34
N THR A 308 -42.27 19.40 0.48
CA THR A 308 -41.69 20.71 0.13
C THR A 308 -40.28 20.60 -0.44
N LEU A 309 -39.68 19.40 -0.40
CA LEU A 309 -38.33 19.19 -0.91
C LEU A 309 -38.38 18.93 -2.43
N PRO A 310 -37.46 19.49 -3.20
CA PRO A 310 -37.35 19.18 -4.63
C PRO A 310 -37.17 17.68 -4.90
N VAL A 311 -37.77 17.19 -5.97
CA VAL A 311 -37.53 15.83 -6.47
C VAL A 311 -36.04 15.63 -6.74
N GLY A 312 -35.49 14.55 -6.23
CA GLY A 312 -34.05 14.29 -6.40
C GLY A 312 -33.45 13.30 -5.40
N LEU A 313 -32.13 13.20 -5.46
CA LEU A 313 -31.31 12.37 -4.59
C LEU A 313 -30.82 13.20 -3.40
N TYR A 314 -30.99 12.67 -2.21
CA TYR A 314 -30.52 13.21 -0.95
C TYR A 314 -29.64 12.20 -0.22
N LEU A 315 -28.71 12.69 0.59
CA LEU A 315 -27.88 11.88 1.46
C LEU A 315 -28.38 11.99 2.89
N TYR A 316 -28.30 10.92 3.67
CA TYR A 316 -28.59 10.97 5.10
C TYR A 316 -27.42 10.41 5.92
N THR A 317 -27.26 10.95 7.12
CA THR A 317 -26.32 10.46 8.14
C THR A 317 -27.07 10.34 9.45
N VAL A 318 -27.08 9.13 10.02
CA VAL A 318 -27.59 8.86 11.35
C VAL A 318 -26.41 8.78 12.31
N SER A 319 -26.47 9.49 13.44
CA SER A 319 -25.44 9.49 14.46
C SER A 319 -26.04 9.32 15.85
N HIS A 320 -25.26 8.80 16.77
CA HIS A 320 -25.52 8.85 18.19
C HIS A 320 -25.38 10.28 18.73
N THR A 321 -25.87 10.53 19.92
CA THR A 321 -25.79 11.85 20.57
C THR A 321 -24.36 12.27 20.91
N ASP A 322 -23.42 11.35 20.97
CA ASP A 322 -21.98 11.60 21.14
C ASP A 322 -21.26 11.99 19.84
N GLY A 323 -22.01 12.06 18.71
CA GLY A 323 -21.47 12.35 17.39
C GLY A 323 -20.94 11.13 16.61
N THR A 324 -20.93 9.94 17.22
CA THR A 324 -20.52 8.72 16.53
C THR A 324 -21.51 8.37 15.43
N ILE A 325 -21.01 8.15 14.19
CA ILE A 325 -21.86 7.84 13.05
C ILE A 325 -22.28 6.38 13.12
N ALA A 326 -23.61 6.16 13.11
CA ALA A 326 -24.21 4.85 13.16
C ALA A 326 -24.61 4.31 11.78
N GLN A 327 -25.10 5.18 10.89
CA GLN A 327 -25.59 4.78 9.56
C GLN A 327 -25.50 5.94 8.57
N ARG A 328 -25.24 5.63 7.31
CA ARG A 328 -25.32 6.58 6.18
C ARG A 328 -25.98 5.93 5.00
N GLY A 329 -26.58 6.73 4.15
CA GLY A 329 -27.13 6.24 2.91
C GLY A 329 -27.72 7.34 2.06
N LYS A 330 -28.56 6.92 1.12
CA LYS A 330 -29.25 7.80 0.18
C LYS A 330 -30.75 7.56 0.18
N ILE A 331 -31.52 8.63 -0.02
CA ILE A 331 -32.96 8.59 -0.22
C ILE A 331 -33.29 9.32 -1.51
N THR A 332 -34.30 8.82 -2.22
CA THR A 332 -34.83 9.48 -3.43
C THR A 332 -36.20 10.03 -3.11
N ILE A 333 -36.44 11.29 -3.45
CA ILE A 333 -37.76 11.94 -3.36
C ILE A 333 -38.34 11.99 -4.77
N ALA A 334 -39.59 11.52 -4.92
CA ALA A 334 -40.33 11.49 -6.18
C ALA A 334 -41.80 11.79 -5.88
N HIS A 335 -42.27 12.96 -6.30
CA HIS A 335 -43.68 13.35 -6.20
C HIS A 335 -44.43 12.97 -7.43
#